data_29886784fda0acbdc1222d816a8b5545
#
_entry.id   29886784fda0acbdc1222d816a8b5545
#
_cell.length_a   1.000
_cell.length_b   1.000
_cell.length_c   1.000
_cell.angle_alpha   90.00
_cell.angle_beta   90.00
_cell.angle_gamma   90.00
#
_symmetry.space_group_name_H-M   'P 1'
#
loop_
_entity.id
_entity.type
_entity.pdbx_description
1 polymer ?
#
loop_
_entity_poly.entity_id
_entity_poly.type
_entity_poly.pdbx_seq_one_letter_code
_entity_poly.pdbx_strand_id
1 'polypeptide(L)'
;RSSICSVGIVVVRGGKVVAREHRLVRPVPNFYSPYCTAVHGMTRRDTDFQVGFPLVWRELQPLIGTLDFVAHNASFDEGCLKAVHEAYGMPYPNYKFHCTCRTARKVFGKTLPNHRLPTVAAACGYNLQEHHHALADAEAAAAIALKIL
;
A
#
# COMPACT_ATOMS: atom_id res chain seq x y z
N ARG A 1 9.60 6.22 8.18
CA ARG A 1 9.15 5.85 6.83
C ARG A 1 9.85 4.62 6.28
N SER A 2 11.12 4.40 6.62
CA SER A 2 11.86 3.20 6.21
C SER A 2 11.42 1.92 6.93
N SER A 3 10.63 2.06 7.99
CA SER A 3 10.22 0.95 8.85
C SER A 3 8.97 0.24 8.32
N ILE A 4 9.02 -0.22 7.06
CA ILE A 4 7.95 -1.00 6.47
C ILE A 4 7.89 -2.36 7.17
N CYS A 5 6.72 -2.72 7.71
CA CYS A 5 6.51 -3.99 8.43
C CYS A 5 5.59 -4.95 7.68
N SER A 6 4.90 -4.49 6.66
CA SER A 6 4.09 -5.34 5.79
C SER A 6 3.94 -4.71 4.42
N VAL A 7 3.76 -5.56 3.41
CA VAL A 7 3.49 -5.15 2.03
C VAL A 7 2.27 -5.92 1.53
N GLY A 8 1.26 -5.20 1.07
CA GLY A 8 0.11 -5.77 0.40
C GLY A 8 0.06 -5.28 -1.04
N ILE A 9 -0.04 -6.21 -1.98
CA ILE A 9 -0.06 -5.90 -3.42
C ILE A 9 -1.24 -6.59 -4.07
N VAL A 10 -1.96 -5.84 -4.89
CA VAL A 10 -2.99 -6.36 -5.79
C VAL A 10 -2.59 -5.97 -7.20
N VAL A 11 -2.44 -6.96 -8.07
CA VAL A 11 -2.07 -6.74 -9.47
C VAL A 11 -3.32 -6.75 -10.33
N VAL A 12 -3.51 -5.70 -11.12
CA VAL A 12 -4.63 -5.54 -12.04
C VAL A 12 -4.10 -5.50 -13.47
N ARG A 13 -4.67 -6.33 -14.34
CA ARG A 13 -4.35 -6.33 -15.79
C ARG A 13 -5.64 -6.47 -16.56
N GLY A 14 -5.81 -5.65 -17.60
CA GLY A 14 -6.99 -5.70 -18.45
C GLY A 14 -8.30 -5.49 -17.69
N GLY A 15 -8.29 -4.64 -16.65
CA GLY A 15 -9.46 -4.35 -15.85
C GLY A 15 -9.84 -5.44 -14.84
N LYS A 16 -8.96 -6.41 -14.61
CA LYS A 16 -9.22 -7.54 -13.69
C LYS A 16 -8.08 -7.72 -12.71
N VAL A 17 -8.42 -8.15 -11.49
CA VAL A 17 -7.42 -8.55 -10.49
C VAL A 17 -6.87 -9.92 -10.89
N VAL A 18 -5.56 -9.99 -11.08
CA VAL A 18 -4.86 -11.21 -11.50
C VAL A 18 -3.96 -11.80 -10.43
N ALA A 19 -3.61 -11.04 -9.40
CA ALA A 19 -2.79 -11.53 -8.28
C ALA A 19 -3.04 -10.70 -7.02
N ARG A 20 -2.90 -11.37 -5.89
CA ARG A 20 -2.94 -10.76 -4.55
C ARG A 20 -1.81 -11.36 -3.74
N GLU A 21 -1.00 -10.50 -3.12
CA GLU A 21 0.11 -10.94 -2.27
C GLU A 21 0.20 -10.10 -1.00
N HIS A 22 0.52 -10.77 0.09
CA HIS A 22 0.77 -10.13 1.37
C HIS A 22 2.03 -10.70 1.97
N ARG A 23 2.93 -9.85 2.44
CA ARG A 23 4.19 -10.25 3.08
C ARG A 23 4.42 -9.44 4.35
N LEU A 24 4.80 -10.11 5.42
CA LEU A 24 5.36 -9.47 6.59
C LEU A 24 6.83 -9.17 6.33
N VAL A 25 7.31 -8.06 6.86
CA VAL A 25 8.67 -7.58 6.66
C VAL A 25 9.27 -7.20 8.00
N ARG A 26 10.51 -7.64 8.26
CA ARG A 26 11.26 -7.11 9.40
C ARG A 26 11.69 -5.69 9.10
N PRO A 27 11.19 -4.68 9.82
CA PRO A 27 11.51 -3.28 9.51
C PRO A 27 12.93 -2.91 9.97
N VAL A 28 13.43 -1.80 9.42
CA VAL A 28 14.70 -1.19 9.85
C VAL A 28 14.41 0.26 10.21
N PRO A 29 14.61 0.63 11.47
CA PRO A 29 14.90 -0.24 12.61
C PRO A 29 13.71 -1.11 13.00
N ASN A 30 13.97 -2.28 13.60
CA ASN A 30 12.90 -3.17 14.07
C ASN A 30 12.35 -2.66 15.41
N PHE A 31 11.76 -1.50 15.34
CA PHE A 31 11.19 -0.78 16.49
C PHE A 31 9.85 -0.18 16.10
N TYR A 32 8.87 -0.35 16.95
CA TYR A 32 7.51 0.14 16.72
C TYR A 32 7.16 1.18 17.77
N SER A 33 6.79 2.38 17.33
CA SER A 33 6.24 3.36 18.27
C SER A 33 4.87 2.89 18.74
N PRO A 34 4.46 3.25 19.97
CA PRO A 34 3.10 2.93 20.45
C PRO A 34 2.01 3.45 19.53
N TYR A 35 2.22 4.60 18.92
CA TYR A 35 1.27 5.18 17.96
C TYR A 35 1.09 4.27 16.74
N CYS A 36 2.19 3.81 16.13
CA CYS A 36 2.13 2.94 14.96
C CYS A 36 1.46 1.61 15.30
N THR A 37 1.78 1.02 16.44
CA THR A 37 1.13 -0.23 16.89
C THR A 37 -0.36 -0.02 17.11
N ALA A 38 -0.80 1.12 17.62
CA ALA A 38 -2.22 1.43 17.79
C ALA A 38 -2.95 1.51 16.44
N VAL A 39 -2.27 1.95 15.37
CA VAL A 39 -2.87 2.08 14.04
C VAL A 39 -3.00 0.73 13.34
N HIS A 40 -1.94 -0.07 13.26
CA HIS A 40 -1.94 -1.32 12.47
C HIS A 40 -1.98 -2.61 13.29
N GLY A 41 -1.97 -2.51 14.63
CA GLY A 41 -2.03 -3.65 15.53
C GLY A 41 -0.81 -4.56 15.52
N MET A 42 0.24 -4.21 14.78
CA MET A 42 1.46 -5.02 14.69
C MET A 42 2.48 -4.59 15.73
N THR A 43 3.24 -5.55 16.22
CA THR A 43 4.33 -5.35 17.14
C THR A 43 5.61 -5.96 16.60
N ARG A 44 6.72 -5.67 17.28
CA ARG A 44 8.01 -6.28 16.97
C ARG A 44 7.95 -7.82 16.92
N ARG A 45 7.11 -8.45 17.75
CA ARG A 45 6.95 -9.90 17.77
C ARG A 45 6.46 -10.46 16.42
N ASP A 46 5.61 -9.71 15.72
CA ASP A 46 5.05 -10.14 14.44
C ASP A 46 6.11 -10.21 13.35
N THR A 47 7.19 -9.44 13.47
CA THR A 47 8.19 -9.28 12.41
C THR A 47 9.61 -9.67 12.80
N ASP A 48 9.88 -10.02 14.07
CA ASP A 48 11.24 -10.34 14.54
C ASP A 48 11.93 -11.43 13.74
N PHE A 49 11.17 -12.44 13.29
CA PHE A 49 11.69 -13.57 12.53
C PHE A 49 11.39 -13.50 11.04
N GLN A 50 10.88 -12.37 10.57
CA GLN A 50 10.60 -12.18 9.15
C GLN A 50 11.84 -11.71 8.42
N VAL A 51 11.85 -11.91 7.09
CA VAL A 51 12.92 -11.43 6.23
C VAL A 51 12.82 -9.92 6.05
N GLY A 52 13.95 -9.30 5.68
CA GLY A 52 13.99 -7.88 5.40
C GLY A 52 13.38 -7.51 4.06
N PHE A 53 13.18 -6.22 3.85
CA PHE A 53 12.55 -5.68 2.64
C PHE A 53 13.23 -6.11 1.33
N PRO A 54 14.58 -6.10 1.21
CA PRO A 54 15.22 -6.45 -0.06
C PRO A 54 14.81 -7.81 -0.61
N LEU A 55 14.71 -8.83 0.26
CA LEU A 55 14.30 -10.17 -0.17
C LEU A 55 12.83 -10.19 -0.56
N VAL A 56 11.96 -9.59 0.24
CA VAL A 56 10.53 -9.49 -0.06
C VAL A 56 10.31 -8.78 -1.40
N TRP A 57 11.00 -7.66 -1.61
CA TRP A 57 10.85 -6.88 -2.83
C TRP A 57 11.31 -7.64 -4.07
N ARG A 58 12.41 -8.38 -3.94
CA ARG A 58 12.88 -9.25 -5.03
C ARG A 58 11.89 -10.35 -5.37
N GLU A 59 11.23 -10.95 -4.38
CA GLU A 59 10.21 -11.97 -4.61
C GLU A 59 8.97 -11.41 -5.33
N LEU A 60 8.65 -10.14 -5.10
CA LEU A 60 7.47 -9.50 -5.69
C LEU A 60 7.74 -8.92 -7.10
N GLN A 61 9.01 -8.75 -7.50
CA GLN A 61 9.35 -8.16 -8.80
C GLN A 61 8.72 -8.86 -10.01
N PRO A 62 8.64 -10.19 -10.10
CA PRO A 62 7.98 -10.84 -11.22
C PRO A 62 6.50 -10.45 -11.38
N LEU A 63 5.81 -10.12 -10.29
CA LEU A 63 4.43 -9.67 -10.32
C LEU A 63 4.33 -8.18 -10.69
N ILE A 64 5.25 -7.37 -10.20
CA ILE A 64 5.27 -5.92 -10.41
C ILE A 64 5.70 -5.59 -11.83
N GLY A 65 6.80 -6.19 -12.30
CA GLY A 65 7.34 -5.91 -13.62
C GLY A 65 7.54 -4.42 -13.85
N THR A 66 6.99 -3.92 -14.95
CA THR A 66 7.04 -2.50 -15.33
C THR A 66 5.72 -1.76 -15.11
N LEU A 67 4.80 -2.35 -14.34
CA LEU A 67 3.50 -1.74 -14.08
C LEU A 67 3.64 -0.47 -13.22
N ASP A 68 2.77 0.50 -13.48
CA ASP A 68 2.63 1.67 -12.61
C ASP A 68 2.01 1.26 -11.29
N PHE A 69 2.28 2.03 -10.24
CA PHE A 69 1.72 1.82 -8.92
C PHE A 69 0.49 2.69 -8.72
N VAL A 70 -0.45 2.18 -7.93
CA VAL A 70 -1.64 2.89 -7.51
C VAL A 70 -1.75 2.78 -6.00
N ALA A 71 -2.03 3.89 -5.33
CA ALA A 71 -2.25 3.90 -3.90
C ALA A 71 -3.23 5.01 -3.52
N HIS A 72 -3.91 4.82 -2.41
CA HIS A 72 -4.76 5.86 -1.84
C HIS A 72 -3.90 6.74 -0.94
N ASN A 73 -3.78 8.02 -1.27
CA ASN A 73 -2.79 8.94 -0.70
C ASN A 73 -1.35 8.53 -1.08
N ALA A 74 -1.12 8.40 -2.37
CA ALA A 74 0.07 7.79 -2.95
C ALA A 74 1.39 8.46 -2.55
N SER A 75 1.40 9.74 -2.22
CA SER A 75 2.63 10.42 -1.80
C SER A 75 3.22 9.82 -0.52
N PHE A 76 2.37 9.29 0.36
CA PHE A 76 2.83 8.60 1.57
C PHE A 76 3.52 7.28 1.22
N ASP A 77 2.88 6.45 0.40
CA ASP A 77 3.43 5.15 -0.02
C ASP A 77 4.72 5.33 -0.83
N GLU A 78 4.75 6.29 -1.72
CA GLU A 78 5.94 6.62 -2.49
C GLU A 78 7.08 7.05 -1.57
N GLY A 79 6.80 7.88 -0.57
CA GLY A 79 7.78 8.32 0.41
C GLY A 79 8.35 7.16 1.22
N CYS A 80 7.51 6.23 1.62
CA CYS A 80 7.94 5.02 2.34
C CYS A 80 8.82 4.14 1.46
N LEU A 81 8.44 3.95 0.20
CA LEU A 81 9.17 3.11 -0.73
C LEU A 81 10.56 3.70 -1.05
N LYS A 82 10.62 5.00 -1.28
CA LYS A 82 11.90 5.70 -1.47
C LYS A 82 12.80 5.57 -0.25
N ALA A 83 12.23 5.80 0.94
CA ALA A 83 13.01 5.76 2.19
C ALA A 83 13.58 4.38 2.47
N VAL A 84 12.84 3.30 2.22
CA VAL A 84 13.33 1.95 2.45
C VAL A 84 14.40 1.56 1.43
N HIS A 85 14.26 1.99 0.18
CA HIS A 85 15.32 1.78 -0.82
C HIS A 85 16.61 2.46 -0.37
N GLU A 86 16.53 3.70 0.09
CA GLU A 86 17.68 4.43 0.59
C GLU A 86 18.31 3.75 1.81
N ALA A 87 17.50 3.31 2.75
CA ALA A 87 17.97 2.65 3.98
C ALA A 87 18.80 1.39 3.69
N TYR A 88 18.47 0.66 2.62
CA TYR A 88 19.20 -0.54 2.21
C TYR A 88 20.21 -0.30 1.09
N GLY A 89 20.42 0.95 0.66
CA GLY A 89 21.32 1.26 -0.44
C GLY A 89 20.87 0.68 -1.78
N MET A 90 19.58 0.50 -1.96
CA MET A 90 19.00 -0.04 -3.20
C MET A 90 18.70 1.09 -4.18
N PRO A 91 19.05 0.95 -5.48
CA PRO A 91 18.63 1.95 -6.48
C PRO A 91 17.11 2.04 -6.54
N TYR A 92 16.59 3.28 -6.55
CA TYR A 92 15.15 3.51 -6.68
C TYR A 92 14.81 3.77 -8.16
N PRO A 93 13.97 2.91 -8.80
CA PRO A 93 13.70 3.02 -10.24
C PRO A 93 12.76 4.16 -10.64
N ASN A 94 12.40 5.07 -9.75
CA ASN A 94 11.44 6.15 -10.00
C ASN A 94 10.07 5.62 -10.47
N TYR A 95 9.50 4.73 -9.67
CA TYR A 95 8.18 4.17 -9.95
C TYR A 95 7.15 5.27 -10.15
N LYS A 96 6.28 5.08 -11.13
CA LYS A 96 5.18 6.00 -11.39
C LYS A 96 3.98 5.64 -10.52
N PHE A 97 3.51 6.61 -9.74
CA PHE A 97 2.37 6.44 -8.85
C PHE A 97 1.15 7.20 -9.33
N HIS A 98 -0.01 6.58 -9.22
CA HIS A 98 -1.32 7.19 -9.39
C HIS A 98 -2.04 7.23 -8.05
N CYS A 99 -2.68 8.32 -7.72
CA CYS A 99 -3.33 8.52 -6.42
C CYS A 99 -4.85 8.46 -6.53
N THR A 100 -5.46 7.41 -5.97
CA THR A 100 -6.92 7.27 -5.97
C THR A 100 -7.59 8.34 -5.09
N CYS A 101 -6.93 8.81 -4.03
CA CYS A 101 -7.46 9.87 -3.18
C CYS A 101 -7.59 11.19 -3.94
N ARG A 102 -6.57 11.55 -4.70
CA ARG A 102 -6.59 12.77 -5.52
C ARG A 102 -7.66 12.68 -6.60
N THR A 103 -7.77 11.54 -7.27
CA THR A 103 -8.81 11.32 -8.28
C THR A 103 -10.20 11.35 -7.66
N ALA A 104 -10.38 10.76 -6.48
CA ALA A 104 -11.65 10.78 -5.77
C ALA A 104 -12.11 12.20 -5.44
N ARG A 105 -11.18 13.07 -5.05
CA ARG A 105 -11.52 14.49 -4.80
C ARG A 105 -12.07 15.17 -6.05
N LYS A 106 -11.56 14.83 -7.22
CA LYS A 106 -12.04 15.38 -8.49
C LYS A 106 -13.38 14.79 -8.89
N VAL A 107 -13.56 13.47 -8.74
CA VAL A 107 -14.77 12.76 -9.19
C VAL A 107 -15.95 13.02 -8.26
N PHE A 108 -15.73 12.88 -6.95
CA PHE A 108 -16.82 12.97 -5.96
C PHE A 108 -16.96 14.36 -5.35
N GLY A 109 -15.86 15.12 -5.26
CA GLY A 109 -15.88 16.47 -4.71
C GLY A 109 -16.52 16.51 -3.32
N LYS A 110 -17.49 17.41 -3.14
CA LYS A 110 -18.20 17.61 -1.88
C LYS A 110 -19.35 16.63 -1.64
N THR A 111 -19.58 15.70 -2.56
CA THR A 111 -20.65 14.69 -2.38
C THR A 111 -20.31 13.66 -1.30
N LEU A 112 -19.04 13.58 -0.90
CA LEU A 112 -18.60 12.71 0.19
C LEU A 112 -18.16 13.54 1.40
N PRO A 113 -18.38 13.06 2.63
CA PRO A 113 -17.97 13.77 3.86
C PRO A 113 -16.45 13.87 4.01
N ASN A 114 -15.72 12.96 3.41
CA ASN A 114 -14.26 12.94 3.35
C ASN A 114 -13.82 12.06 2.18
N HIS A 115 -12.50 11.99 1.92
CA HIS A 115 -11.95 11.16 0.85
C HIS A 115 -11.00 10.09 1.40
N ARG A 116 -11.25 9.62 2.61
CA ARG A 116 -10.52 8.51 3.21
C ARG A 116 -10.83 7.22 2.49
N LEU A 117 -9.90 6.27 2.58
CA LEU A 117 -10.03 4.99 1.87
C LEU A 117 -11.37 4.28 2.09
N PRO A 118 -11.85 4.08 3.33
CA PRO A 118 -13.14 3.40 3.53
C PRO A 118 -14.32 4.13 2.89
N THR A 119 -14.33 5.45 2.98
CA THR A 119 -15.43 6.28 2.43
C THR A 119 -15.46 6.21 0.91
N VAL A 120 -14.32 6.37 0.26
CA VAL A 120 -14.22 6.31 -1.20
C VAL A 120 -14.49 4.90 -1.71
N ALA A 121 -13.97 3.88 -1.04
CA ALA A 121 -14.23 2.48 -1.39
C ALA A 121 -15.73 2.17 -1.35
N ALA A 122 -16.43 2.60 -0.30
CA ALA A 122 -17.87 2.42 -0.19
C ALA A 122 -18.62 3.11 -1.33
N ALA A 123 -18.21 4.32 -1.70
CA ALA A 123 -18.79 5.05 -2.84
C ALA A 123 -18.57 4.31 -4.16
N CYS A 124 -17.53 3.50 -4.26
CA CYS A 124 -17.24 2.65 -5.43
C CYS A 124 -17.83 1.23 -5.32
N GLY A 125 -18.65 0.97 -4.31
CA GLY A 125 -19.30 -0.32 -4.12
C GLY A 125 -18.44 -1.37 -3.42
N TYR A 126 -17.39 -0.98 -2.75
CA TYR A 126 -16.48 -1.88 -2.03
C TYR A 126 -16.55 -1.62 -0.52
N ASN A 127 -16.86 -2.65 0.26
CA ASN A 127 -16.94 -2.55 1.72
C ASN A 127 -15.63 -2.98 2.36
N LEU A 128 -14.82 -2.00 2.79
CA LEU A 128 -13.54 -2.26 3.43
C LEU A 128 -13.74 -2.66 4.89
N GLN A 129 -13.39 -3.90 5.23
CA GLN A 129 -13.59 -4.47 6.57
C GLN A 129 -12.40 -4.27 7.50
N GLU A 130 -11.18 -4.44 7.01
CA GLU A 130 -9.96 -4.47 7.82
C GLU A 130 -9.03 -3.31 7.45
N HIS A 131 -9.53 -2.06 7.63
CA HIS A 131 -8.72 -0.88 7.34
C HIS A 131 -7.41 -0.90 8.15
N HIS A 132 -6.31 -0.50 7.51
CA HIS A 132 -4.92 -0.56 7.96
C HIS A 132 -4.28 -1.94 7.90
N HIS A 133 -4.97 -2.95 7.38
CA HIS A 133 -4.36 -4.20 6.94
C HIS A 133 -3.85 -4.00 5.52
N ALA A 134 -2.56 -4.27 5.27
CA ALA A 134 -1.92 -3.90 4.01
C ALA A 134 -2.63 -4.47 2.77
N LEU A 135 -2.97 -5.75 2.77
CA LEU A 135 -3.65 -6.36 1.62
C LEU A 135 -5.09 -5.86 1.48
N ALA A 136 -5.82 -5.72 2.59
CA ALA A 136 -7.18 -5.20 2.57
C ALA A 136 -7.23 -3.78 1.99
N ASP A 137 -6.30 -2.93 2.39
CA ASP A 137 -6.21 -1.57 1.88
C ASP A 137 -5.82 -1.56 0.39
N ALA A 138 -4.93 -2.46 -0.04
CA ALA A 138 -4.57 -2.60 -1.45
C ALA A 138 -5.75 -3.08 -2.29
N GLU A 139 -6.56 -4.02 -1.79
CA GLU A 139 -7.77 -4.48 -2.49
C GLU A 139 -8.79 -3.35 -2.62
N ALA A 140 -8.97 -2.54 -1.57
CA ALA A 140 -9.85 -1.38 -1.63
C ALA A 140 -9.36 -0.35 -2.65
N ALA A 141 -8.07 -0.05 -2.66
CA ALA A 141 -7.48 0.86 -3.64
C ALA A 141 -7.65 0.34 -5.06
N ALA A 142 -7.50 -0.96 -5.29
CA ALA A 142 -7.71 -1.59 -6.59
C ALA A 142 -9.18 -1.44 -7.03
N ALA A 143 -10.14 -1.67 -6.14
CA ALA A 143 -11.56 -1.50 -6.44
C ALA A 143 -11.88 -0.06 -6.84
N ILE A 144 -11.32 0.92 -6.14
CA ILE A 144 -11.48 2.33 -6.48
C ILE A 144 -10.85 2.61 -7.85
N ALA A 145 -9.63 2.15 -8.07
CA ALA A 145 -8.91 2.37 -9.33
C ALA A 145 -9.70 1.82 -10.52
N LEU A 146 -10.27 0.63 -10.40
CA LEU A 146 -11.08 0.03 -11.45
C LEU A 146 -12.36 0.82 -11.76
N LYS A 147 -12.80 1.65 -10.83
CA LYS A 147 -14.03 2.44 -10.98
C LYS A 147 -13.77 3.85 -11.50
N ILE A 148 -12.71 4.52 -11.06
CA ILE A 148 -12.52 5.96 -11.32
C ILE A 148 -11.18 6.34 -11.98
N LEU A 149 -10.27 5.42 -12.11
CA LEU A 149 -8.99 5.67 -12.81
C LEU A 149 -9.04 5.32 -14.28
#